data_ffb3f40b6ccfe5002f9e5ca2737e6d4d
#
_entry.id   ffb3f40b6ccfe5002f9e5ca2737e6d4d
#
_cell.length_a   1.000
_cell.length_b   1.000
_cell.length_c   1.000
_cell.angle_alpha   90.00
_cell.angle_beta   90.00
_cell.angle_gamma   90.00
#
_symmetry.space_group_name_H-M   'P 1'
#
loop_
_entity.id
_entity.type
_entity.pdbx_description
1 polymer ?
#
loop_
_entity_poly.entity_id
_entity_poly.type
_entity_poly.pdbx_seq_one_letter_code
_entity_poly.pdbx_strand_id
1 'polypeptide(L)'
;MRQATEIDVIIMVYKPDKKFTRLLRGLKNQTIVPKRILLLNTGKQYWKEEWIQGIPEAEVYHIKEEEYDHGGTRRYGAELSTAPYMVFMTQDAVPANARLLDRLMQSMKDPQVAVAYARQIPYTDCNPVDAYSRGFNYSKESKKKTKADIETMGIKAFFCSDVCAIYRKSDYVQLGGFPEKTIFNEDMIFARKVLEAGKAIYYASEARVYHSHNDNCRKQLQRSFDLAVSQKQNPTIFKGIVSESEGIRMVKAVSEHLVKTGKWYWAPRLYISSIVKYIGFLLGKNYNKLPKGWVLKLTDNKRYWSK
;
A
#
# COMPACT_ATOMS: atom_id res chain seq x y z
N MET A 1 26.26 -18.99 7.01
CA MET A 1 25.39 -19.38 5.88
C MET A 1 24.11 -18.56 5.95
N ARG A 2 23.73 -17.84 4.89
CA ARG A 2 22.43 -17.17 4.82
C ARG A 2 21.36 -18.25 4.64
N GLN A 3 20.36 -18.28 5.50
CA GLN A 3 19.28 -19.28 5.46
C GLN A 3 18.49 -19.11 4.16
N ALA A 4 18.32 -20.19 3.39
CA ALA A 4 17.48 -20.21 2.20
C ALA A 4 16.05 -19.82 2.60
N THR A 5 15.47 -18.84 1.93
CA THR A 5 14.24 -18.26 2.39
C THR A 5 13.01 -18.76 1.66
N GLU A 6 11.95 -18.80 2.43
CA GLU A 6 10.60 -19.14 1.98
C GLU A 6 9.83 -17.90 1.50
N ILE A 7 10.53 -16.85 1.01
CA ILE A 7 9.92 -15.56 0.63
C ILE A 7 10.21 -15.24 -0.83
N ASP A 8 9.18 -14.96 -1.62
CA ASP A 8 9.29 -14.20 -2.86
C ASP A 8 8.89 -12.75 -2.60
N VAL A 9 9.70 -11.78 -3.06
CA VAL A 9 9.37 -10.35 -3.00
C VAL A 9 8.82 -9.94 -4.36
N ILE A 10 7.64 -9.31 -4.38
CA ILE A 10 6.91 -8.93 -5.59
C ILE A 10 6.82 -7.40 -5.63
N ILE A 11 7.36 -6.78 -6.67
CA ILE A 11 7.46 -5.32 -6.76
C ILE A 11 6.79 -4.83 -8.04
N MET A 12 5.80 -3.94 -7.88
CA MET A 12 5.19 -3.21 -9.01
C MET A 12 6.13 -2.09 -9.43
N VAL A 13 6.56 -2.09 -10.69
CA VAL A 13 7.53 -1.12 -11.23
C VAL A 13 6.91 -0.34 -12.39
N TYR A 14 6.98 0.98 -12.32
CA TYR A 14 6.61 1.89 -13.41
C TYR A 14 7.49 3.13 -13.39
N LYS A 15 8.22 3.38 -14.47
CA LYS A 15 9.16 4.51 -14.57
C LYS A 15 10.07 4.60 -13.34
N PRO A 16 10.88 3.56 -13.07
CA PRO A 16 11.72 3.49 -11.89
C PRO A 16 12.69 4.66 -11.78
N ASP A 17 12.98 5.06 -10.55
CA ASP A 17 13.83 6.19 -10.21
C ASP A 17 14.92 5.81 -9.19
N LYS A 18 15.60 6.81 -8.61
CA LYS A 18 16.63 6.61 -7.58
C LYS A 18 16.11 5.88 -6.33
N LYS A 19 14.81 5.95 -6.03
CA LYS A 19 14.22 5.22 -4.88
C LYS A 19 14.18 3.73 -5.17
N PHE A 20 13.87 3.34 -6.41
CA PHE A 20 13.91 1.95 -6.84
C PHE A 20 15.32 1.34 -6.69
N THR A 21 16.37 2.04 -7.09
CA THR A 21 17.75 1.58 -6.88
C THR A 21 18.07 1.41 -5.37
N ARG A 22 17.58 2.32 -4.52
CA ARG A 22 17.74 2.21 -3.06
C ARG A 22 16.97 1.02 -2.49
N LEU A 23 15.76 0.76 -3.00
CA LEU A 23 14.96 -0.40 -2.63
C LEU A 23 15.72 -1.71 -2.93
N LEU A 24 16.20 -1.90 -4.15
CA LEU A 24 16.94 -3.10 -4.55
C LEU A 24 18.21 -3.29 -3.71
N ARG A 25 18.98 -2.22 -3.47
CA ARG A 25 20.14 -2.27 -2.55
C ARG A 25 19.72 -2.65 -1.13
N GLY A 26 18.61 -2.11 -0.64
CA GLY A 26 18.04 -2.44 0.67
C GLY A 26 17.63 -3.90 0.79
N LEU A 27 17.08 -4.51 -0.27
CA LEU A 27 16.71 -5.92 -0.32
C LEU A 27 17.95 -6.83 -0.37
N LYS A 28 18.96 -6.47 -1.17
CA LYS A 28 20.25 -7.20 -1.21
C LYS A 28 20.93 -7.27 0.15
N ASN A 29 20.76 -6.25 0.99
CA ASN A 29 21.37 -6.14 2.31
C ASN A 29 20.50 -6.68 3.45
N GLN A 30 19.43 -7.42 3.17
CA GLN A 30 18.60 -8.04 4.22
C GLN A 30 19.33 -9.20 4.91
N THR A 31 19.05 -9.40 6.20
CA THR A 31 19.52 -10.57 6.98
C THR A 31 18.91 -11.87 6.46
N ILE A 32 17.71 -11.78 5.93
CA ILE A 32 17.01 -12.84 5.22
C ILE A 32 17.04 -12.49 3.72
N VAL A 33 17.64 -13.35 2.90
CA VAL A 33 17.68 -13.14 1.44
C VAL A 33 16.39 -13.70 0.84
N PRO A 34 15.63 -12.94 0.04
CA PRO A 34 14.47 -13.50 -0.64
C PRO A 34 14.89 -14.60 -1.61
N LYS A 35 14.02 -15.59 -1.80
CA LYS A 35 14.22 -16.65 -2.79
C LYS A 35 14.25 -16.08 -4.20
N ARG A 36 13.29 -15.16 -4.49
CA ARG A 36 13.20 -14.42 -5.75
C ARG A 36 12.69 -13.00 -5.49
N ILE A 37 13.05 -12.10 -6.38
CA ILE A 37 12.53 -10.73 -6.45
C ILE A 37 11.83 -10.60 -7.81
N LEU A 38 10.51 -10.70 -7.82
CA LEU A 38 9.68 -10.62 -9.02
C LEU A 38 9.36 -9.16 -9.32
N LEU A 39 9.93 -8.62 -10.37
CA LEU A 39 9.77 -7.23 -10.78
C LEU A 39 8.73 -7.14 -11.91
N LEU A 40 7.53 -6.68 -11.59
CA LEU A 40 6.45 -6.51 -12.55
C LEU A 40 6.54 -5.11 -13.17
N ASN A 41 7.33 -5.00 -14.24
CA ASN A 41 7.62 -3.72 -14.89
C ASN A 41 6.57 -3.36 -15.93
N THR A 42 5.82 -2.31 -15.67
CA THR A 42 4.85 -1.74 -16.62
C THR A 42 5.55 -0.80 -17.59
N GLY A 43 5.50 -1.14 -18.89
CA GLY A 43 6.14 -0.38 -19.95
C GLY A 43 7.64 -0.71 -20.11
N LYS A 44 7.93 -1.66 -21.01
CA LYS A 44 9.30 -2.14 -21.29
C LYS A 44 10.28 -1.00 -21.63
N GLN A 45 9.81 0.05 -22.30
CA GLN A 45 10.59 1.22 -22.70
C GLN A 45 11.20 2.01 -21.54
N TYR A 46 10.71 1.85 -20.32
CA TYR A 46 11.24 2.51 -19.13
C TYR A 46 12.22 1.65 -18.34
N TRP A 47 12.44 0.40 -18.78
CA TRP A 47 13.32 -0.54 -18.09
C TRP A 47 14.77 -0.40 -18.54
N LYS A 48 15.68 -0.61 -17.58
CA LYS A 48 17.13 -0.71 -17.82
C LYS A 48 17.67 -1.93 -17.08
N GLU A 49 18.38 -2.81 -17.78
CA GLU A 49 18.97 -4.02 -17.20
C GLU A 49 20.01 -3.74 -16.09
N GLU A 50 20.63 -2.57 -16.15
CA GLU A 50 21.62 -2.14 -15.15
C GLU A 50 21.06 -2.13 -13.72
N TRP A 51 19.75 -1.93 -13.54
CA TRP A 51 19.14 -1.88 -12.20
C TRP A 51 19.24 -3.19 -11.43
N ILE A 52 19.21 -4.33 -12.10
CA ILE A 52 19.28 -5.67 -11.50
C ILE A 52 20.67 -6.28 -11.56
N GLN A 53 21.66 -5.56 -12.10
CA GLN A 53 23.03 -6.05 -12.18
C GLN A 53 23.57 -6.41 -10.78
N GLY A 54 24.04 -7.65 -10.63
CA GLY A 54 24.53 -8.19 -9.36
C GLY A 54 23.43 -8.51 -8.31
N ILE A 55 22.20 -8.76 -8.78
CA ILE A 55 21.07 -9.25 -7.98
C ILE A 55 20.52 -10.52 -8.68
N PRO A 56 21.15 -11.68 -8.47
CA PRO A 56 20.78 -12.92 -9.16
C PRO A 56 19.37 -13.42 -8.82
N GLU A 57 18.80 -12.97 -7.70
CA GLU A 57 17.45 -13.32 -7.28
C GLU A 57 16.36 -12.51 -8.04
N ALA A 58 16.74 -11.49 -8.84
CA ALA A 58 15.79 -10.63 -9.54
C ALA A 58 15.35 -11.22 -10.89
N GLU A 59 14.06 -11.30 -11.08
CA GLU A 59 13.40 -11.69 -12.32
C GLU A 59 12.47 -10.58 -12.79
N VAL A 60 12.53 -10.23 -14.08
CA VAL A 60 11.73 -9.12 -14.64
C VAL A 60 10.63 -9.64 -15.54
N TYR A 61 9.41 -9.21 -15.29
CA TYR A 61 8.23 -9.50 -16.09
C TYR A 61 7.67 -8.19 -16.65
N HIS A 62 7.70 -8.04 -17.97
CA HIS A 62 7.19 -6.84 -18.63
C HIS A 62 5.68 -6.92 -18.85
N ILE A 63 4.96 -5.95 -18.28
CA ILE A 63 3.52 -5.76 -18.43
C ILE A 63 3.31 -4.62 -19.43
N LYS A 64 2.42 -4.80 -20.41
CA LYS A 64 2.04 -3.68 -21.27
C LYS A 64 1.26 -2.65 -20.48
N GLU A 65 1.41 -1.38 -20.86
CA GLU A 65 0.76 -0.29 -20.11
C GLU A 65 -0.78 -0.40 -20.12
N GLU A 66 -1.36 -0.90 -21.21
CA GLU A 66 -2.81 -1.13 -21.33
C GLU A 66 -3.31 -2.34 -20.51
N GLU A 67 -2.43 -3.27 -20.15
CA GLU A 67 -2.77 -4.45 -19.35
C GLU A 67 -2.70 -4.19 -17.85
N TYR A 68 -2.02 -3.11 -17.44
CA TYR A 68 -1.85 -2.79 -16.02
C TYR A 68 -3.19 -2.58 -15.31
N ASP A 69 -3.33 -3.23 -14.16
CA ASP A 69 -4.41 -3.07 -13.19
C ASP A 69 -3.86 -3.21 -11.77
N HIS A 70 -4.37 -2.45 -10.80
CA HIS A 70 -3.85 -2.49 -9.44
C HIS A 70 -3.97 -3.87 -8.79
N GLY A 71 -5.14 -4.49 -8.88
CA GLY A 71 -5.40 -5.83 -8.35
C GLY A 71 -4.84 -6.91 -9.24
N GLY A 72 -5.18 -6.86 -10.54
CA GLY A 72 -4.81 -7.89 -11.53
C GLY A 72 -3.30 -8.06 -11.68
N THR A 73 -2.53 -6.97 -11.72
CA THR A 73 -1.07 -7.07 -11.81
C THR A 73 -0.46 -7.69 -10.55
N ARG A 74 -0.94 -7.34 -9.35
CA ARG A 74 -0.48 -7.99 -8.11
C ARG A 74 -0.89 -9.45 -8.04
N ARG A 75 -2.11 -9.78 -8.49
CA ARG A 75 -2.58 -11.16 -8.60
C ARG A 75 -1.68 -11.99 -9.49
N TYR A 76 -1.32 -11.47 -10.66
CA TYR A 76 -0.36 -12.12 -11.56
C TYR A 76 1.01 -12.35 -10.86
N GLY A 77 1.51 -11.38 -10.11
CA GLY A 77 2.72 -11.56 -9.30
C GLY A 77 2.59 -12.66 -8.24
N ALA A 78 1.42 -12.77 -7.60
CA ALA A 78 1.15 -13.86 -6.65
C ALA A 78 1.11 -15.24 -7.33
N GLU A 79 0.61 -15.32 -8.56
CA GLU A 79 0.57 -16.55 -9.36
C GLU A 79 1.97 -17.01 -9.76
N LEU A 80 2.86 -16.07 -10.13
CA LEU A 80 4.27 -16.35 -10.43
C LEU A 80 5.07 -16.83 -9.22
N SER A 81 4.67 -16.45 -8.00
CA SER A 81 5.36 -16.84 -6.78
C SER A 81 5.23 -18.34 -6.52
N THR A 82 6.33 -18.96 -6.08
CA THR A 82 6.36 -20.38 -5.65
C THR A 82 6.69 -20.53 -4.18
N ALA A 83 6.97 -19.42 -3.49
CA ALA A 83 7.32 -19.44 -2.07
C ALA A 83 6.07 -19.52 -1.17
N PRO A 84 6.16 -20.09 0.04
CA PRO A 84 5.06 -20.12 1.01
C PRO A 84 4.66 -18.73 1.52
N TYR A 85 5.55 -17.75 1.41
CA TYR A 85 5.28 -16.37 1.78
C TYR A 85 5.60 -15.40 0.62
N MET A 86 4.75 -14.41 0.41
CA MET A 86 4.89 -13.39 -0.61
C MET A 86 4.97 -12.02 0.07
N VAL A 87 5.97 -11.23 -0.27
CA VAL A 87 6.07 -9.83 0.19
C VAL A 87 5.80 -8.91 -0.99
N PHE A 88 4.67 -8.21 -0.95
CA PHE A 88 4.39 -7.15 -1.92
C PHE A 88 5.05 -5.85 -1.48
N MET A 89 5.65 -5.14 -2.43
CA MET A 89 6.25 -3.82 -2.20
C MET A 89 5.97 -2.87 -3.37
N THR A 90 5.88 -1.57 -3.08
CA THR A 90 5.94 -0.54 -4.12
C THR A 90 7.40 -0.16 -4.38
N GLN A 91 7.71 0.27 -5.61
CA GLN A 91 9.08 0.56 -6.05
C GLN A 91 9.82 1.64 -5.26
N ASP A 92 9.11 2.42 -4.46
CA ASP A 92 9.61 3.54 -3.66
C ASP A 92 9.59 3.29 -2.14
N ALA A 93 9.25 2.06 -1.73
CA ALA A 93 9.26 1.61 -0.35
C ALA A 93 10.65 1.06 0.04
N VAL A 94 11.54 1.92 0.50
CA VAL A 94 12.93 1.55 0.81
C VAL A 94 13.03 0.94 2.21
N PRO A 95 13.61 -0.27 2.38
CA PRO A 95 13.86 -0.86 3.70
C PRO A 95 14.63 0.09 4.61
N ALA A 96 14.15 0.33 5.82
CA ALA A 96 14.81 1.23 6.76
C ALA A 96 16.06 0.61 7.40
N ASN A 97 16.17 -0.72 7.37
CA ASN A 97 17.32 -1.46 7.86
C ASN A 97 17.35 -2.89 7.28
N ALA A 98 18.39 -3.64 7.64
CA ALA A 98 18.60 -5.01 7.13
C ALA A 98 17.63 -6.07 7.70
N ARG A 99 16.73 -5.72 8.63
CA ARG A 99 15.85 -6.68 9.32
C ARG A 99 14.38 -6.60 8.90
N LEU A 100 14.05 -5.92 7.79
CA LEU A 100 12.67 -5.76 7.33
C LEU A 100 12.01 -7.13 7.10
N LEU A 101 12.63 -7.99 6.28
CA LEU A 101 12.07 -9.30 5.95
C LEU A 101 12.04 -10.23 7.17
N ASP A 102 13.06 -10.20 8.03
CA ASP A 102 13.07 -10.94 9.31
C ASP A 102 11.88 -10.54 10.19
N ARG A 103 11.62 -9.22 10.36
CA ARG A 103 10.50 -8.74 11.17
C ARG A 103 9.13 -9.09 10.59
N LEU A 104 9.00 -9.05 9.27
CA LEU A 104 7.78 -9.51 8.61
C LEU A 104 7.58 -11.02 8.82
N MET A 105 8.61 -11.84 8.67
CA MET A 105 8.52 -13.28 8.93
C MET A 105 8.19 -13.62 10.38
N GLN A 106 8.73 -12.88 11.34
CA GLN A 106 8.36 -13.04 12.74
C GLN A 106 6.86 -12.84 12.99
N SER A 107 6.23 -11.90 12.27
CA SER A 107 4.79 -11.66 12.35
C SER A 107 3.95 -12.85 11.83
N MET A 108 4.52 -13.68 10.96
CA MET A 108 3.85 -14.85 10.38
C MET A 108 3.99 -16.13 11.20
N LYS A 109 4.70 -16.11 12.34
CA LYS A 109 4.81 -17.28 13.24
C LYS A 109 3.46 -17.67 13.85
N ASP A 110 2.57 -16.72 14.07
CA ASP A 110 1.21 -17.00 14.48
C ASP A 110 0.41 -17.54 13.26
N PRO A 111 -0.09 -18.79 13.29
CA PRO A 111 -0.82 -19.39 12.16
C PRO A 111 -2.16 -18.73 11.88
N GLN A 112 -2.70 -17.94 12.82
CA GLN A 112 -3.89 -17.15 12.58
C GLN A 112 -3.61 -15.92 11.69
N VAL A 113 -2.37 -15.43 11.63
CA VAL A 113 -2.01 -14.27 10.82
C VAL A 113 -1.86 -14.69 9.36
N ALA A 114 -2.78 -14.22 8.52
CA ALA A 114 -2.76 -14.45 7.08
C ALA A 114 -1.98 -13.35 6.32
N VAL A 115 -1.96 -12.14 6.86
CA VAL A 115 -1.24 -10.99 6.28
C VAL A 115 -0.66 -10.11 7.38
N ALA A 116 0.57 -9.61 7.16
CA ALA A 116 1.15 -8.57 7.99
C ALA A 116 1.73 -7.43 7.13
N TYR A 117 1.63 -6.19 7.62
CA TYR A 117 2.13 -5.03 6.89
C TYR A 117 3.08 -4.19 7.73
N ALA A 118 4.06 -3.60 7.04
CA ALA A 118 5.15 -2.84 7.62
C ALA A 118 4.72 -1.42 8.01
N ARG A 119 5.48 -0.84 8.95
CA ARG A 119 5.40 0.57 9.32
C ARG A 119 6.06 1.43 8.25
N GLN A 120 5.31 2.41 7.74
CA GLN A 120 5.84 3.41 6.84
C GLN A 120 6.39 4.59 7.64
N ILE A 121 7.65 4.95 7.37
CA ILE A 121 8.34 6.10 7.96
C ILE A 121 8.50 7.16 6.86
N PRO A 122 8.20 8.45 7.12
CA PRO A 122 8.41 9.48 6.13
C PRO A 122 9.91 9.67 5.84
N TYR A 123 10.24 10.00 4.58
CA TYR A 123 11.57 10.50 4.24
C TYR A 123 11.84 11.84 4.92
N THR A 124 13.11 12.22 5.06
CA THR A 124 13.54 13.47 5.73
C THR A 124 13.08 14.73 5.02
N ASP A 125 12.83 14.66 3.71
CA ASP A 125 12.31 15.74 2.86
C ASP A 125 10.77 15.83 2.84
N CYS A 126 10.09 14.97 3.63
CA CYS A 126 8.65 15.00 3.75
C CYS A 126 8.19 16.25 4.52
N ASN A 127 7.19 16.95 3.98
CA ASN A 127 6.62 18.10 4.68
C ASN A 127 5.98 17.71 6.02
N PRO A 128 5.92 18.63 6.99
CA PRO A 128 5.45 18.32 8.37
C PRO A 128 4.03 17.77 8.46
N VAL A 129 3.11 18.20 7.57
CA VAL A 129 1.72 17.74 7.54
C VAL A 129 1.66 16.25 7.15
N ASP A 130 2.31 15.89 6.05
CA ASP A 130 2.31 14.51 5.54
C ASP A 130 3.14 13.59 6.45
N ALA A 131 4.25 14.10 7.03
CA ALA A 131 5.06 13.36 7.99
C ALA A 131 4.28 12.98 9.25
N TYR A 132 3.56 13.93 9.85
CA TYR A 132 2.75 13.65 11.04
C TYR A 132 1.53 12.78 10.71
N SER A 133 0.85 13.03 9.59
CA SER A 133 -0.27 12.19 9.13
C SER A 133 0.16 10.72 8.96
N ARG A 134 1.38 10.49 8.50
CA ARG A 134 1.94 9.14 8.41
C ARG A 134 2.17 8.54 9.79
N GLY A 135 2.77 9.28 10.72
CA GLY A 135 2.94 8.85 12.10
C GLY A 135 1.62 8.53 12.82
N PHE A 136 0.55 9.29 12.50
CA PHE A 136 -0.80 9.05 13.02
C PHE A 136 -1.39 7.71 12.51
N ASN A 137 -1.14 7.35 11.25
CA ASN A 137 -1.63 6.11 10.66
C ASN A 137 -0.76 4.89 10.97
N TYR A 138 0.53 5.10 11.25
CA TYR A 138 1.52 4.06 11.49
C TYR A 138 2.18 4.27 12.86
N SER A 139 1.50 3.86 13.93
CA SER A 139 1.98 3.97 15.32
C SER A 139 3.31 3.22 15.54
N LYS A 140 3.93 3.47 16.70
CA LYS A 140 5.14 2.75 17.12
C LYS A 140 4.85 1.35 17.69
N GLU A 141 3.59 1.04 17.94
CA GLU A 141 3.14 -0.20 18.56
C GLU A 141 2.53 -1.15 17.51
N SER A 142 2.97 -2.40 17.54
CA SER A 142 2.41 -3.47 16.71
C SER A 142 1.02 -3.84 17.21
N LYS A 143 0.17 -4.31 16.30
CA LYS A 143 -1.19 -4.71 16.65
C LYS A 143 -1.67 -5.88 15.80
N LYS A 144 -2.12 -6.97 16.45
CA LYS A 144 -2.93 -8.00 15.83
C LYS A 144 -4.37 -7.51 15.76
N LYS A 145 -4.98 -7.64 14.59
CA LYS A 145 -6.35 -7.22 14.30
C LYS A 145 -7.18 -8.41 13.85
N THR A 146 -8.38 -8.51 14.39
CA THR A 146 -9.34 -9.61 14.19
C THR A 146 -10.69 -9.08 13.73
N LYS A 147 -11.63 -9.96 13.43
CA LYS A 147 -13.00 -9.58 13.06
C LYS A 147 -13.69 -8.74 14.15
N ALA A 148 -13.44 -9.04 15.43
CA ALA A 148 -14.02 -8.28 16.55
C ALA A 148 -13.58 -6.79 16.57
N ASP A 149 -12.40 -6.48 16.04
CA ASP A 149 -11.92 -5.08 15.96
C ASP A 149 -12.71 -4.22 14.97
N ILE A 150 -13.54 -4.81 14.09
CA ILE A 150 -14.30 -4.06 13.07
C ILE A 150 -15.31 -3.10 13.73
N GLU A 151 -15.98 -3.53 14.80
CA GLU A 151 -16.96 -2.71 15.51
C GLU A 151 -16.32 -1.47 16.16
N THR A 152 -15.12 -1.61 16.72
CA THR A 152 -14.45 -0.55 17.47
C THR A 152 -13.53 0.32 16.62
N MET A 153 -12.87 -0.27 15.60
CA MET A 153 -11.86 0.40 14.78
C MET A 153 -12.37 0.80 13.39
N GLY A 154 -13.56 0.33 12.99
CA GLY A 154 -14.11 0.60 11.66
C GLY A 154 -13.15 0.18 10.54
N ILE A 155 -12.88 1.10 9.59
CA ILE A 155 -11.99 0.85 8.46
C ILE A 155 -10.56 0.48 8.87
N LYS A 156 -10.09 0.93 10.02
CA LYS A 156 -8.73 0.62 10.51
C LYS A 156 -8.55 -0.84 10.89
N ALA A 157 -9.62 -1.57 11.20
CA ALA A 157 -9.55 -2.99 11.51
C ALA A 157 -8.95 -3.78 10.34
N PHE A 158 -9.42 -3.53 9.11
CA PHE A 158 -8.94 -4.20 7.91
C PHE A 158 -8.01 -3.34 7.04
N PHE A 159 -7.51 -2.21 7.59
CA PHE A 159 -6.46 -1.46 6.93
C PHE A 159 -5.21 -2.35 6.78
N CYS A 160 -4.75 -2.49 5.55
CA CYS A 160 -3.52 -3.14 5.14
C CYS A 160 -2.85 -2.26 4.09
N SER A 161 -1.57 -2.45 3.79
CA SER A 161 -0.89 -1.64 2.79
C SER A 161 0.20 -2.40 2.05
N ASP A 162 -0.03 -2.64 0.77
CA ASP A 162 0.91 -3.25 -0.17
C ASP A 162 2.11 -2.34 -0.53
N VAL A 163 2.23 -1.21 0.13
CA VAL A 163 3.52 -0.48 0.15
C VAL A 163 4.62 -1.40 0.67
N CYS A 164 4.31 -2.20 1.70
CA CYS A 164 5.14 -3.33 2.12
C CYS A 164 4.29 -4.27 3.01
N ALA A 165 3.89 -5.41 2.49
CA ALA A 165 3.08 -6.39 3.23
C ALA A 165 3.47 -7.82 2.87
N ILE A 166 3.49 -8.72 3.86
CA ILE A 166 3.73 -10.16 3.72
C ILE A 166 2.43 -10.92 3.82
N TYR A 167 2.23 -11.88 2.93
CA TYR A 167 1.07 -12.75 2.84
C TYR A 167 1.47 -14.21 2.96
N ARG A 168 0.71 -15.00 3.73
CA ARG A 168 0.78 -16.46 3.70
C ARG A 168 0.11 -16.94 2.43
N LYS A 169 0.86 -17.59 1.53
CA LYS A 169 0.35 -17.96 0.20
C LYS A 169 -0.84 -18.92 0.27
N SER A 170 -0.84 -19.88 1.18
CA SER A 170 -1.98 -20.79 1.37
C SER A 170 -3.28 -20.07 1.70
N ASP A 171 -3.24 -19.12 2.66
CA ASP A 171 -4.40 -18.31 3.02
C ASP A 171 -4.80 -17.38 1.87
N TYR A 172 -3.82 -16.80 1.16
CA TYR A 172 -4.08 -15.94 0.00
C TYR A 172 -4.86 -16.68 -1.09
N VAL A 173 -4.43 -17.88 -1.45
CA VAL A 173 -5.09 -18.72 -2.46
C VAL A 173 -6.45 -19.17 -1.99
N GLN A 174 -6.57 -19.68 -0.75
CA GLN A 174 -7.83 -20.15 -0.18
C GLN A 174 -8.92 -19.07 -0.15
N LEU A 175 -8.52 -17.81 0.10
CA LEU A 175 -9.45 -16.66 0.15
C LEU A 175 -9.68 -15.99 -1.21
N GLY A 176 -9.17 -16.58 -2.31
CA GLY A 176 -9.38 -16.12 -3.68
C GLY A 176 -8.53 -14.93 -4.10
N GLY A 177 -7.51 -14.56 -3.31
CA GLY A 177 -6.52 -13.55 -3.64
C GLY A 177 -7.08 -12.12 -3.84
N PHE A 178 -6.27 -11.29 -4.48
CA PHE A 178 -6.69 -9.95 -4.89
C PHE A 178 -7.74 -10.00 -5.99
N PRO A 179 -8.62 -8.98 -6.10
CA PRO A 179 -9.56 -8.90 -7.21
C PRO A 179 -8.83 -8.83 -8.55
N GLU A 180 -9.41 -9.43 -9.58
CA GLU A 180 -8.85 -9.43 -10.93
C GLU A 180 -8.80 -8.04 -11.55
N LYS A 181 -9.77 -7.19 -11.18
CA LYS A 181 -9.84 -5.81 -11.63
C LYS A 181 -10.25 -4.91 -10.49
N THR A 182 -9.38 -3.95 -10.14
CA THR A 182 -9.72 -2.89 -9.19
C THR A 182 -8.88 -1.65 -9.42
N ILE A 183 -9.49 -0.49 -9.27
CA ILE A 183 -8.81 0.80 -9.41
C ILE A 183 -7.91 1.12 -8.21
N PHE A 184 -8.27 0.60 -7.01
CA PHE A 184 -7.58 0.86 -5.75
C PHE A 184 -8.05 -0.11 -4.65
N ASN A 185 -7.38 -0.14 -3.48
CA ASN A 185 -7.77 -0.88 -2.26
C ASN A 185 -7.75 -2.41 -2.39
N GLU A 186 -7.01 -3.01 -3.32
CA GLU A 186 -6.87 -4.46 -3.45
C GLU A 186 -6.43 -5.12 -2.14
N ASP A 187 -5.51 -4.46 -1.43
CA ASP A 187 -4.98 -4.87 -0.13
C ASP A 187 -6.07 -4.86 0.96
N MET A 188 -6.87 -3.79 1.04
CA MET A 188 -7.96 -3.68 2.02
C MET A 188 -9.12 -4.61 1.71
N ILE A 189 -9.44 -4.83 0.42
CA ILE A 189 -10.46 -5.79 -0.02
C ILE A 189 -10.07 -7.19 0.44
N PHE A 190 -8.82 -7.59 0.21
CA PHE A 190 -8.31 -8.88 0.67
C PHE A 190 -8.25 -8.96 2.20
N ALA A 191 -7.76 -7.93 2.87
CA ALA A 191 -7.68 -7.87 4.32
C ALA A 191 -9.05 -8.02 5.00
N ARG A 192 -10.12 -7.47 4.41
CA ARG A 192 -11.49 -7.69 4.90
C ARG A 192 -11.89 -9.17 4.79
N LYS A 193 -11.59 -9.84 3.68
CA LYS A 193 -11.85 -11.29 3.51
C LYS A 193 -11.09 -12.11 4.56
N VAL A 194 -9.85 -11.73 4.89
CA VAL A 194 -9.05 -12.37 5.95
C VAL A 194 -9.79 -12.32 7.29
N LEU A 195 -10.31 -11.16 7.69
CA LEU A 195 -11.04 -11.02 8.96
C LEU A 195 -12.37 -11.79 8.95
N GLU A 196 -13.11 -11.77 7.83
CA GLU A 196 -14.37 -12.51 7.69
C GLU A 196 -14.16 -14.04 7.76
N ALA A 197 -13.02 -14.53 7.32
CA ALA A 197 -12.63 -15.93 7.42
C ALA A 197 -12.11 -16.34 8.83
N GLY A 198 -12.19 -15.44 9.83
CA GLY A 198 -11.71 -15.71 11.20
C GLY A 198 -10.19 -15.68 11.35
N LYS A 199 -9.46 -15.27 10.31
CA LYS A 199 -8.01 -15.04 10.37
C LYS A 199 -7.69 -13.65 10.90
N ALA A 200 -6.41 -13.35 11.08
CA ALA A 200 -5.93 -12.09 11.61
C ALA A 200 -5.02 -11.35 10.62
N ILE A 201 -5.01 -10.02 10.78
CA ILE A 201 -4.07 -9.09 10.16
C ILE A 201 -3.10 -8.63 11.24
N TYR A 202 -1.81 -8.51 10.91
CA TYR A 202 -0.84 -8.00 11.86
C TYR A 202 -0.18 -6.71 11.35
N TYR A 203 -0.24 -5.66 12.15
CA TYR A 203 0.57 -4.47 11.94
C TYR A 203 1.92 -4.65 12.62
N ALA A 204 2.99 -4.72 11.84
CA ALA A 204 4.35 -4.98 12.31
C ALA A 204 5.13 -3.65 12.40
N SER A 205 5.07 -2.97 13.55
CA SER A 205 5.71 -1.66 13.74
C SER A 205 7.24 -1.70 13.63
N GLU A 206 7.84 -2.85 13.93
CA GLU A 206 9.29 -3.07 13.85
C GLU A 206 9.79 -3.39 12.43
N ALA A 207 8.92 -3.84 11.54
CA ALA A 207 9.18 -3.95 10.11
C ALA A 207 9.00 -2.57 9.47
N ARG A 208 10.08 -1.89 9.06
CA ARG A 208 10.05 -0.48 8.72
C ARG A 208 10.53 -0.22 7.30
N VAL A 209 9.78 0.60 6.56
CA VAL A 209 10.15 1.12 5.24
C VAL A 209 10.05 2.64 5.21
N TYR A 210 10.98 3.30 4.53
CA TYR A 210 10.83 4.69 4.16
C TYR A 210 9.89 4.79 2.97
N HIS A 211 8.79 5.52 3.15
CA HIS A 211 7.82 5.78 2.08
C HIS A 211 7.03 7.04 2.40
N SER A 212 7.14 8.04 1.56
CA SER A 212 6.32 9.25 1.62
C SER A 212 6.25 9.94 0.27
N HIS A 213 5.20 10.72 0.07
CA HIS A 213 4.99 11.55 -1.11
C HIS A 213 4.69 12.97 -0.66
N ASN A 214 5.20 13.94 -1.42
CA ASN A 214 4.82 15.35 -1.30
C ASN A 214 3.81 15.68 -2.40
N ASP A 215 2.66 14.96 -2.40
CA ASP A 215 1.65 15.10 -3.44
C ASP A 215 1.08 16.52 -3.48
N ASN A 216 0.94 17.06 -4.69
CA ASN A 216 0.22 18.31 -4.92
C ASN A 216 -1.31 18.09 -4.81
N CYS A 217 -2.09 19.19 -4.75
CA CYS A 217 -3.54 19.13 -4.60
C CYS A 217 -4.23 18.28 -5.67
N ARG A 218 -3.78 18.37 -6.93
CA ARG A 218 -4.35 17.59 -8.03
C ARG A 218 -4.19 16.10 -7.81
N LYS A 219 -2.97 15.65 -7.44
CA LYS A 219 -2.68 14.24 -7.17
C LYS A 219 -3.47 13.72 -5.97
N GLN A 220 -3.58 14.54 -4.91
CA GLN A 220 -4.38 14.20 -3.72
C GLN A 220 -5.86 14.04 -4.05
N LEU A 221 -6.43 14.92 -4.90
CA LEU A 221 -7.81 14.82 -5.37
C LEU A 221 -8.02 13.53 -6.15
N GLN A 222 -7.14 13.25 -7.13
CA GLN A 222 -7.23 12.07 -7.99
C GLN A 222 -7.14 10.77 -7.19
N ARG A 223 -6.20 10.66 -6.25
CA ARG A 223 -6.08 9.47 -5.39
C ARG A 223 -7.30 9.28 -4.49
N SER A 224 -7.84 10.36 -3.94
CA SER A 224 -9.05 10.29 -3.11
C SER A 224 -10.29 9.94 -3.93
N PHE A 225 -10.37 10.40 -5.18
CA PHE A 225 -11.39 10.00 -6.14
C PHE A 225 -11.33 8.49 -6.41
N ASP A 226 -10.17 7.97 -6.82
CA ASP A 226 -9.99 6.54 -7.14
C ASP A 226 -10.25 5.63 -5.93
N LEU A 227 -9.82 6.06 -4.72
CA LEU A 227 -10.13 5.37 -3.47
C LEU A 227 -11.64 5.26 -3.24
N ALA A 228 -12.37 6.35 -3.42
CA ALA A 228 -13.81 6.40 -3.22
C ALA A 228 -14.59 5.61 -4.29
N VAL A 229 -14.11 5.63 -5.56
CA VAL A 229 -14.63 4.76 -6.62
C VAL A 229 -14.50 3.30 -6.22
N SER A 230 -13.31 2.87 -5.79
CA SER A 230 -13.09 1.50 -5.33
C SER A 230 -14.02 1.10 -4.18
N GLN A 231 -14.21 1.97 -3.19
CA GLN A 231 -15.16 1.72 -2.09
C GLN A 231 -16.60 1.61 -2.58
N LYS A 232 -17.01 2.43 -3.56
CA LYS A 232 -18.35 2.40 -4.15
C LYS A 232 -18.60 1.11 -4.94
N GLN A 233 -17.58 0.62 -5.63
CA GLN A 233 -17.63 -0.62 -6.41
C GLN A 233 -17.62 -1.89 -5.56
N ASN A 234 -17.15 -1.79 -4.29
CA ASN A 234 -17.05 -2.91 -3.36
C ASN A 234 -17.93 -2.69 -2.10
N PRO A 235 -19.27 -2.54 -2.26
CA PRO A 235 -20.15 -2.17 -1.15
C PRO A 235 -20.19 -3.21 -0.04
N THR A 236 -20.03 -4.49 -0.34
CA THR A 236 -20.00 -5.58 0.66
C THR A 236 -18.82 -5.46 1.62
N ILE A 237 -17.70 -4.92 1.15
CA ILE A 237 -16.46 -4.73 1.93
C ILE A 237 -16.55 -3.47 2.80
N PHE A 238 -17.12 -2.38 2.25
CA PHE A 238 -17.09 -1.05 2.86
C PHE A 238 -18.44 -0.58 3.41
N LYS A 239 -19.52 -1.40 3.35
CA LYS A 239 -20.85 -1.06 3.89
C LYS A 239 -20.78 -0.85 5.41
N GLY A 240 -21.44 0.22 5.88
CA GLY A 240 -21.50 0.54 7.31
C GLY A 240 -20.21 1.13 7.91
N ILE A 241 -19.18 1.37 7.09
CA ILE A 241 -17.90 1.94 7.54
C ILE A 241 -17.88 3.43 7.23
N VAL A 242 -17.77 4.25 8.28
CA VAL A 242 -17.64 5.71 8.17
C VAL A 242 -16.16 6.07 8.10
N SER A 243 -15.67 6.32 6.88
CA SER A 243 -14.26 6.70 6.65
C SER A 243 -13.98 8.16 7.02
N GLU A 244 -15.00 9.01 6.99
CA GLU A 244 -14.89 10.47 7.18
C GLU A 244 -14.51 10.83 8.63
N SER A 245 -14.99 10.09 9.61
CA SER A 245 -14.68 10.32 11.02
C SER A 245 -13.18 10.21 11.31
N GLU A 246 -12.50 9.27 10.65
CA GLU A 246 -11.04 9.10 10.77
C GLU A 246 -10.29 10.27 10.12
N GLY A 247 -10.80 10.80 9.00
CA GLY A 247 -10.24 12.00 8.37
C GLY A 247 -10.31 13.22 9.28
N ILE A 248 -11.44 13.46 9.93
CA ILE A 248 -11.65 14.58 10.88
C ILE A 248 -10.70 14.42 12.10
N ARG A 249 -10.62 13.20 12.65
CA ARG A 249 -9.73 12.90 13.78
C ARG A 249 -8.27 13.14 13.44
N MET A 250 -7.84 12.75 12.24
CA MET A 250 -6.50 13.01 11.75
C MET A 250 -6.22 14.51 11.61
N VAL A 251 -7.12 15.30 11.00
CA VAL A 251 -6.97 16.74 10.83
C VAL A 251 -6.82 17.42 12.19
N LYS A 252 -7.64 17.06 13.19
CA LYS A 252 -7.55 17.58 14.56
C LYS A 252 -6.19 17.28 15.17
N ALA A 253 -5.74 16.01 15.12
CA ALA A 253 -4.46 15.60 15.70
C ALA A 253 -3.25 16.29 15.03
N VAL A 254 -3.28 16.43 13.67
CA VAL A 254 -2.24 17.17 12.94
C VAL A 254 -2.23 18.64 13.33
N SER A 255 -3.41 19.29 13.42
CA SER A 255 -3.51 20.70 13.84
C SER A 255 -2.91 20.95 15.21
N GLU A 256 -3.28 20.11 16.20
CA GLU A 256 -2.74 20.19 17.56
C GLU A 256 -1.21 20.00 17.56
N HIS A 257 -0.69 19.05 16.78
CA HIS A 257 0.75 18.83 16.66
C HIS A 257 1.48 20.03 16.04
N LEU A 258 0.93 20.61 14.98
CA LEU A 258 1.54 21.78 14.33
C LEU A 258 1.64 22.96 15.28
N VAL A 259 0.60 23.20 16.11
CA VAL A 259 0.63 24.24 17.14
C VAL A 259 1.68 23.94 18.20
N LYS A 260 1.66 22.72 18.79
CA LYS A 260 2.60 22.28 19.83
C LYS A 260 4.07 22.34 19.41
N THR A 261 4.36 22.18 18.12
CA THR A 261 5.73 22.18 17.56
C THR A 261 6.14 23.51 16.94
N GLY A 262 5.34 24.58 17.09
CA GLY A 262 5.61 25.89 16.50
C GLY A 262 5.50 25.95 14.97
N LYS A 263 4.95 24.90 14.34
CA LYS A 263 4.80 24.79 12.88
C LYS A 263 3.41 25.18 12.40
N TRP A 264 2.70 26.01 13.13
CA TRP A 264 1.34 26.45 12.86
C TRP A 264 1.16 27.05 11.45
N TYR A 265 2.20 27.63 10.86
CA TYR A 265 2.19 28.17 9.48
C TYR A 265 1.97 27.11 8.40
N TRP A 266 2.01 25.80 8.74
CA TRP A 266 1.60 24.70 7.87
C TRP A 266 0.09 24.41 7.91
N ALA A 267 -0.67 25.04 8.80
CA ALA A 267 -2.11 24.82 8.93
C ALA A 267 -2.90 25.10 7.62
N PRO A 268 -2.62 26.18 6.86
CA PRO A 268 -3.29 26.39 5.58
C PRO A 268 -3.13 25.21 4.62
N ARG A 269 -1.92 24.64 4.51
CA ARG A 269 -1.67 23.44 3.69
C ARG A 269 -2.47 22.25 4.18
N LEU A 270 -2.56 22.01 5.49
CA LEU A 270 -3.34 20.93 6.07
C LEU A 270 -4.82 21.05 5.67
N TYR A 271 -5.41 22.20 5.87
CA TYR A 271 -6.84 22.40 5.59
C TYR A 271 -7.14 22.34 4.09
N ILE A 272 -6.34 23.00 3.24
CA ILE A 272 -6.50 22.93 1.78
C ILE A 272 -6.40 21.49 1.29
N SER A 273 -5.37 20.75 1.73
CA SER A 273 -5.20 19.35 1.32
C SER A 273 -6.33 18.46 1.80
N SER A 274 -6.87 18.70 3.00
CA SER A 274 -7.99 17.95 3.55
C SER A 274 -9.30 18.22 2.80
N ILE A 275 -9.57 19.47 2.45
CA ILE A 275 -10.72 19.87 1.63
C ILE A 275 -10.62 19.24 0.24
N VAL A 276 -9.45 19.30 -0.40
CA VAL A 276 -9.23 18.72 -1.73
C VAL A 276 -9.44 17.20 -1.72
N LYS A 277 -8.92 16.51 -0.70
CA LYS A 277 -9.13 15.06 -0.52
C LYS A 277 -10.62 14.74 -0.32
N TYR A 278 -11.32 15.53 0.48
CA TYR A 278 -12.75 15.34 0.74
C TYR A 278 -13.59 15.56 -0.52
N ILE A 279 -13.30 16.61 -1.30
CA ILE A 279 -13.96 16.85 -2.61
C ILE A 279 -13.71 15.66 -3.55
N GLY A 280 -12.46 15.20 -3.67
CA GLY A 280 -12.13 14.01 -4.47
C GLY A 280 -12.92 12.78 -4.04
N PHE A 281 -13.03 12.56 -2.73
CA PHE A 281 -13.79 11.44 -2.15
C PHE A 281 -15.30 11.55 -2.46
N LEU A 282 -15.92 12.71 -2.30
CA LEU A 282 -17.34 12.92 -2.62
C LEU A 282 -17.62 12.69 -4.11
N LEU A 283 -16.75 13.22 -4.99
CA LEU A 283 -16.87 13.01 -6.42
C LEU A 283 -16.72 11.54 -6.79
N GLY A 284 -15.77 10.82 -6.17
CA GLY A 284 -15.56 9.40 -6.39
C GLY A 284 -16.74 8.53 -5.90
N LYS A 285 -17.35 8.86 -4.76
CA LYS A 285 -18.59 8.20 -4.30
C LYS A 285 -19.76 8.37 -5.27
N ASN A 286 -19.76 9.44 -6.08
CA ASN A 286 -20.80 9.78 -7.04
C ASN A 286 -20.34 9.64 -8.51
N TYR A 287 -19.25 8.92 -8.78
CA TYR A 287 -18.64 8.83 -10.11
C TYR A 287 -19.62 8.43 -11.22
N ASN A 288 -20.60 7.60 -10.89
CA ASN A 288 -21.63 7.09 -11.82
C ASN A 288 -22.62 8.18 -12.27
N LYS A 289 -22.66 9.33 -11.58
CA LYS A 289 -23.46 10.51 -11.96
C LYS A 289 -22.66 11.53 -12.78
N LEU A 290 -21.34 11.31 -12.96
CA LEU A 290 -20.46 12.22 -13.66
C LEU A 290 -20.32 11.84 -15.15
N PRO A 291 -20.25 12.82 -16.07
CA PRO A 291 -19.90 12.54 -17.46
C PRO A 291 -18.53 11.83 -17.57
N LYS A 292 -18.37 10.88 -18.49
CA LYS A 292 -17.13 10.10 -18.69
C LYS A 292 -15.89 11.00 -18.83
N GLY A 293 -15.99 12.14 -19.53
CA GLY A 293 -14.88 13.07 -19.68
C GLY A 293 -14.40 13.69 -18.35
N TRP A 294 -15.31 13.88 -17.37
CA TRP A 294 -14.96 14.36 -16.04
C TRP A 294 -14.29 13.26 -15.22
N VAL A 295 -14.81 12.03 -15.28
CA VAL A 295 -14.18 10.86 -14.61
C VAL A 295 -12.74 10.72 -15.08
N LEU A 296 -12.44 10.82 -16.37
CA LEU A 296 -11.10 10.74 -16.92
C LEU A 296 -10.16 11.89 -16.51
N LYS A 297 -10.70 13.05 -16.12
CA LYS A 297 -9.91 14.16 -15.57
C LYS A 297 -9.65 14.01 -14.07
N LEU A 298 -10.58 13.38 -13.36
CA LEU A 298 -10.56 13.22 -11.90
C LEU A 298 -9.77 11.97 -11.45
N THR A 299 -9.64 10.94 -12.29
CA THR A 299 -8.89 9.74 -11.95
C THR A 299 -7.39 9.91 -12.18
N ASP A 300 -6.59 9.27 -11.33
CA ASP A 300 -5.16 9.05 -11.56
C ASP A 300 -4.92 7.85 -12.51
N ASN A 301 -5.87 6.92 -12.56
CA ASN A 301 -5.79 5.68 -13.30
C ASN A 301 -6.74 5.67 -14.52
N LYS A 302 -6.42 6.48 -15.54
CA LYS A 302 -7.25 6.61 -16.75
C LYS A 302 -7.45 5.28 -17.49
N ARG A 303 -6.44 4.40 -17.46
CA ARG A 303 -6.46 3.09 -18.14
C ARG A 303 -7.51 2.15 -17.59
N TYR A 304 -7.81 2.25 -16.30
CA TYR A 304 -8.89 1.49 -15.68
C TYR A 304 -10.24 1.71 -16.38
N TRP A 305 -10.48 2.92 -16.89
CA TRP A 305 -11.73 3.35 -17.53
C TRP A 305 -11.77 3.13 -19.04
N SER A 306 -10.66 2.75 -19.66
CA SER A 306 -10.58 2.50 -21.11
C SER A 306 -10.88 1.04 -21.49
N LYS A 307 -11.06 0.18 -20.50
CA LYS A 307 -11.39 -1.26 -20.69
C LYS A 307 -12.89 -1.51 -20.59
#